data_d308c468156be0c1d8de79d26fa14b0c
#
_entry.id   d308c468156be0c1d8de79d26fa14b0c
#
_cell.length_a   1.000
_cell.length_b   1.000
_cell.length_c   1.000
_cell.angle_alpha   90.00
_cell.angle_beta   90.00
_cell.angle_gamma   90.00
#
_symmetry.space_group_name_H-M   'P 1'
#
loop_
_entity.id
_entity.type
_entity.pdbx_description
1 polymer ?
#
loop_
_entity_poly.entity_id
_entity_poly.type
_entity_poly.pdbx_seq_one_letter_code
_entity_poly.pdbx_strand_id
1 'polypeptide(L)'
;FVSGGPMEAGKVQLATPGTHALQFKKLDLIDAMVMAADDHVSDADVAEVERSACPTCGSCSGMFTANSMNCLTEALGLSLPGNGTVVATHADREQLFKRAGRLAVELCQRYYEKEELNVLPRAIGKKAFENAIALDIAMGGSTNTILHILAIAQEAEIDFTLADIDRMSKLVPQLCKVAPNT
;
A
#
# COMPACT_ATOMS: atom_id res chain seq x y z
N PHE A 1 -4.60 -6.58 -12.00
CA PHE A 1 -5.26 -5.65 -11.07
C PHE A 1 -4.71 -4.25 -11.23
N VAL A 2 -5.51 -3.25 -10.90
CA VAL A 2 -5.08 -1.85 -10.79
C VAL A 2 -5.87 -1.20 -9.66
N SER A 3 -5.17 -0.68 -8.67
CA SER A 3 -5.79 0.01 -7.52
C SER A 3 -5.87 1.52 -7.77
N GLY A 4 -6.64 2.23 -6.94
CA GLY A 4 -6.74 3.69 -7.02
C GLY A 4 -5.44 4.43 -6.71
N GLY A 5 -4.52 3.78 -6.02
CA GLY A 5 -3.23 4.32 -5.62
C GLY A 5 -3.20 4.89 -4.20
N PRO A 6 -2.00 5.10 -3.64
CA PRO A 6 -1.83 5.67 -2.32
C PRO A 6 -2.27 7.14 -2.26
N MET A 7 -2.72 7.56 -1.08
CA MET A 7 -2.99 8.95 -0.76
C MET A 7 -1.68 9.70 -0.53
N GLU A 8 -1.67 10.99 -0.80
CA GLU A 8 -0.57 11.86 -0.37
C GLU A 8 -0.48 11.93 1.15
N ALA A 9 0.73 12.06 1.68
CA ALA A 9 0.93 12.23 3.12
C ALA A 9 0.34 13.55 3.60
N GLY A 10 -0.35 13.51 4.74
CA GLY A 10 -0.88 14.68 5.41
C GLY A 10 0.23 15.64 5.88
N LYS A 11 -0.05 16.95 5.83
CA LYS A 11 0.85 18.00 6.30
C LYS A 11 0.03 19.09 6.95
N VAL A 12 0.45 19.54 8.13
CA VAL A 12 -0.17 20.63 8.85
C VAL A 12 0.88 21.63 9.31
N GLN A 13 0.47 22.91 9.42
CA GLN A 13 1.25 23.94 10.10
C GLN A 13 0.65 24.19 11.47
N LEU A 14 1.38 23.86 12.52
CA LEU A 14 0.98 24.11 13.90
C LEU A 14 1.94 25.08 14.56
N ALA A 15 1.43 25.90 15.47
CA ALA A 15 2.25 26.76 16.29
C ALA A 15 3.08 25.92 17.27
N THR A 16 4.37 26.20 17.37
CA THR A 16 5.20 25.58 18.38
C THR A 16 4.81 26.09 19.77
N PRO A 17 4.56 25.21 20.75
CA PRO A 17 4.23 25.63 22.11
C PRO A 17 5.26 26.64 22.66
N GLY A 18 4.75 27.78 23.19
CA GLY A 18 5.57 28.84 23.74
C GLY A 18 6.25 29.78 22.71
N THR A 19 5.99 29.61 21.43
CA THR A 19 6.45 30.51 20.37
C THR A 19 5.32 30.73 19.35
N HIS A 20 5.43 31.80 18.56
CA HIS A 20 4.51 32.03 17.42
C HIS A 20 5.05 31.44 16.11
N ALA A 21 6.11 30.64 16.16
CA ALA A 21 6.70 30.01 14.99
C ALA A 21 5.81 28.86 14.51
N LEU A 22 5.41 28.88 13.23
CA LEU A 22 4.70 27.79 12.58
C LEU A 22 5.71 26.74 12.11
N GLN A 23 5.47 25.48 12.48
CA GLN A 23 6.25 24.35 12.00
C GLN A 23 5.38 23.43 11.14
N PHE A 24 5.94 22.96 10.02
CA PHE A 24 5.33 21.90 9.23
C PHE A 24 5.52 20.56 9.93
N LYS A 25 4.40 19.91 10.22
CA LYS A 25 4.37 18.54 10.73
C LYS A 25 3.75 17.63 9.65
N LYS A 26 4.39 16.50 9.35
CA LYS A 26 3.76 15.42 8.60
C LYS A 26 2.80 14.70 9.55
N LEU A 27 1.67 14.28 9.01
CA LEU A 27 0.61 13.63 9.78
C LEU A 27 0.10 12.41 9.05
N ASP A 28 -0.44 11.49 9.84
CA ASP A 28 -1.32 10.44 9.37
C ASP A 28 -2.61 10.38 10.23
N LEU A 29 -3.46 9.39 9.95
CA LEU A 29 -4.70 9.17 10.68
C LEU A 29 -4.46 8.96 12.18
N ILE A 30 -3.39 8.26 12.55
CA ILE A 30 -3.10 7.95 13.96
C ILE A 30 -2.70 9.22 14.71
N ASP A 31 -1.88 10.09 14.11
CA ASP A 31 -1.55 11.40 14.68
C ASP A 31 -2.82 12.20 14.98
N ALA A 32 -3.79 12.22 14.06
CA ALA A 32 -5.05 12.92 14.24
C ALA A 32 -5.88 12.34 15.41
N MET A 33 -5.96 11.00 15.49
CA MET A 33 -6.68 10.33 16.57
C MET A 33 -6.04 10.57 17.95
N VAL A 34 -4.71 10.56 18.03
CA VAL A 34 -3.98 10.82 19.28
C VAL A 34 -4.18 12.27 19.71
N MET A 35 -4.08 13.22 18.79
CA MET A 35 -4.29 14.64 19.11
C MET A 35 -5.74 14.93 19.53
N ALA A 36 -6.72 14.28 18.89
CA ALA A 36 -8.12 14.42 19.26
C ALA A 36 -8.45 13.87 20.65
N ALA A 37 -7.63 12.95 21.18
CA ALA A 37 -7.79 12.38 22.52
C ALA A 37 -6.98 13.15 23.61
N ASP A 38 -6.22 14.17 23.24
CA ASP A 38 -5.40 14.96 24.18
C ASP A 38 -6.13 16.22 24.62
N ASP A 39 -6.56 16.27 25.88
CA ASP A 39 -7.27 17.42 26.47
C ASP A 39 -6.46 18.73 26.49
N HIS A 40 -5.15 18.69 26.19
CA HIS A 40 -4.29 19.87 26.10
C HIS A 40 -4.24 20.48 24.70
N VAL A 41 -4.80 19.81 23.69
CA VAL A 41 -4.87 20.31 22.32
C VAL A 41 -6.17 21.09 22.12
N SER A 42 -6.09 22.26 21.52
CA SER A 42 -7.29 23.06 21.27
C SER A 42 -8.18 22.44 20.18
N ASP A 43 -9.51 22.65 20.29
CA ASP A 43 -10.46 22.20 19.26
C ASP A 43 -10.12 22.75 17.87
N ALA A 44 -9.53 23.92 17.78
CA ALA A 44 -9.11 24.53 16.52
C ALA A 44 -7.93 23.78 15.90
N ASP A 45 -6.95 23.36 16.71
CA ASP A 45 -5.80 22.57 16.23
C ASP A 45 -6.25 21.15 15.86
N VAL A 46 -7.14 20.53 16.64
CA VAL A 46 -7.73 19.22 16.30
C VAL A 46 -8.44 19.30 14.95
N ALA A 47 -9.29 20.30 14.75
CA ALA A 47 -10.01 20.48 13.47
C ALA A 47 -9.07 20.72 12.28
N GLU A 48 -7.95 21.40 12.48
CA GLU A 48 -6.94 21.58 11.43
C GLU A 48 -6.20 20.28 11.11
N VAL A 49 -5.85 19.51 12.13
CA VAL A 49 -5.21 18.21 11.97
C VAL A 49 -6.12 17.20 11.27
N GLU A 50 -7.40 17.14 11.64
CA GLU A 50 -8.40 16.28 11.00
C GLU A 50 -8.52 16.56 9.49
N ARG A 51 -8.57 17.84 9.10
CA ARG A 51 -8.60 18.22 7.68
C ARG A 51 -7.33 17.90 6.92
N SER A 52 -6.20 17.85 7.62
CA SER A 52 -4.86 17.75 7.02
C SER A 52 -4.31 16.32 7.00
N ALA A 53 -4.77 15.45 7.89
CA ALA A 53 -4.24 14.09 8.04
C ALA A 53 -4.56 13.19 6.85
N CYS A 54 -5.73 13.38 6.20
CA CYS A 54 -6.16 12.64 5.02
C CYS A 54 -6.52 13.64 3.89
N PRO A 55 -5.53 14.29 3.26
CA PRO A 55 -5.75 15.50 2.47
C PRO A 55 -6.39 15.25 1.10
N THR A 56 -6.31 14.02 0.57
CA THR A 56 -6.75 13.70 -0.79
C THR A 56 -7.49 12.37 -0.85
N CYS A 57 -7.81 11.89 -2.04
CA CYS A 57 -8.33 10.53 -2.25
C CYS A 57 -7.18 9.52 -2.37
N GLY A 58 -7.51 8.23 -2.20
CA GLY A 58 -6.58 7.12 -2.32
C GLY A 58 -6.57 6.20 -1.10
N SER A 59 -5.69 5.22 -1.10
CA SER A 59 -5.40 4.41 0.08
C SER A 59 -4.79 5.30 1.15
N CYS A 60 -5.04 5.00 2.43
CA CYS A 60 -4.46 5.75 3.54
C CYS A 60 -2.95 5.99 3.34
N SER A 61 -2.46 7.18 3.68
CA SER A 61 -1.03 7.53 3.54
C SER A 61 -0.11 6.68 4.43
N GLY A 62 -0.63 6.13 5.54
CA GLY A 62 0.08 5.11 6.31
C GLY A 62 0.16 3.77 5.57
N MET A 63 1.10 2.91 5.96
CA MET A 63 1.27 1.57 5.39
C MET A 63 0.28 0.58 6.02
N PHE A 64 -1.00 0.94 6.01
CA PHE A 64 -2.11 0.08 6.39
C PHE A 64 -2.45 -0.90 5.26
N THR A 65 -3.52 -1.67 5.43
CA THR A 65 -3.87 -2.79 4.55
C THR A 65 -3.91 -2.41 3.07
N ALA A 66 -4.67 -1.37 2.72
CA ALA A 66 -4.87 -1.00 1.32
C ALA A 66 -3.58 -0.52 0.64
N ASN A 67 -2.79 0.30 1.32
CA ASN A 67 -1.51 0.79 0.79
C ASN A 67 -0.49 -0.34 0.68
N SER A 68 -0.38 -1.21 1.69
CA SER A 68 0.46 -2.40 1.62
C SER A 68 0.06 -3.30 0.45
N MET A 69 -1.24 -3.58 0.25
CA MET A 69 -1.71 -4.39 -0.87
C MET A 69 -1.47 -3.74 -2.23
N ASN A 70 -1.48 -2.41 -2.35
CA ASN A 70 -1.06 -1.72 -3.58
C ASN A 70 0.37 -2.12 -4.00
N CYS A 71 1.28 -2.24 -3.03
CA CYS A 71 2.66 -2.65 -3.27
C CYS A 71 2.77 -4.17 -3.50
N LEU A 72 2.06 -4.97 -2.72
CA LEU A 72 2.16 -6.43 -2.79
C LEU A 72 1.58 -6.99 -4.09
N THR A 73 0.49 -6.45 -4.60
CA THR A 73 -0.05 -6.86 -5.91
C THR A 73 0.93 -6.59 -7.05
N GLU A 74 1.73 -5.52 -6.93
CA GLU A 74 2.82 -5.24 -7.87
C GLU A 74 3.95 -6.27 -7.73
N ALA A 75 4.39 -6.58 -6.50
CA ALA A 75 5.44 -7.57 -6.25
C ALA A 75 5.03 -9.00 -6.63
N LEU A 76 3.74 -9.34 -6.54
CA LEU A 76 3.16 -10.58 -7.05
C LEU A 76 3.15 -10.67 -8.59
N GLY A 77 3.36 -9.55 -9.29
CA GLY A 77 3.20 -9.48 -10.73
C GLY A 77 1.74 -9.39 -11.20
N LEU A 78 0.80 -9.13 -10.30
CA LEU A 78 -0.63 -8.97 -10.59
C LEU A 78 -1.02 -7.54 -10.95
N SER A 79 -0.13 -6.58 -10.72
CA SER A 79 -0.30 -5.18 -11.03
C SER A 79 0.90 -4.64 -11.83
N LEU A 80 0.66 -3.60 -12.61
CA LEU A 80 1.73 -2.92 -13.35
C LEU A 80 2.66 -2.16 -12.39
N PRO A 81 3.96 -2.01 -12.74
CA PRO A 81 4.87 -1.14 -12.03
C PRO A 81 4.33 0.28 -11.89
N GLY A 82 4.42 0.83 -10.68
CA GLY A 82 3.84 2.11 -10.30
C GLY A 82 2.49 2.01 -9.58
N ASN A 83 1.88 0.83 -9.53
CA ASN A 83 0.60 0.63 -8.84
C ASN A 83 0.67 1.03 -7.35
N GLY A 84 1.75 0.68 -6.67
CA GLY A 84 1.95 0.97 -5.24
C GLY A 84 2.66 2.30 -4.96
N THR A 85 3.24 2.98 -5.95
CA THR A 85 4.09 4.15 -5.75
C THR A 85 3.58 5.44 -6.37
N VAL A 86 2.76 5.37 -7.42
CA VAL A 86 2.14 6.55 -8.02
C VAL A 86 0.91 6.93 -7.19
N VAL A 87 0.91 8.09 -6.57
CA VAL A 87 -0.23 8.55 -5.75
C VAL A 87 -1.50 8.72 -6.57
N ALA A 88 -2.66 8.58 -5.92
CA ALA A 88 -3.96 8.55 -6.57
C ALA A 88 -4.29 9.81 -7.39
N THR A 89 -3.77 10.96 -6.97
CA THR A 89 -3.98 12.28 -7.59
C THR A 89 -2.98 12.62 -8.69
N HIS A 90 -1.94 11.79 -8.91
CA HIS A 90 -0.91 12.09 -9.90
C HIS A 90 -1.39 11.83 -11.33
N ALA A 91 -1.02 12.70 -12.28
CA ALA A 91 -1.42 12.60 -13.67
C ALA A 91 -1.03 11.27 -14.35
N ASP A 92 0.11 10.68 -13.96
CA ASP A 92 0.58 9.40 -14.48
C ASP A 92 -0.35 8.23 -14.11
N ARG A 93 -1.23 8.40 -13.13
CA ARG A 93 -2.20 7.37 -12.74
C ARG A 93 -3.16 7.03 -13.88
N GLU A 94 -3.60 8.02 -14.64
CA GLU A 94 -4.44 7.80 -15.82
C GLU A 94 -3.75 6.92 -16.88
N GLN A 95 -2.45 7.13 -17.10
CA GLN A 95 -1.67 6.31 -18.03
C GLN A 95 -1.54 4.85 -17.53
N LEU A 96 -1.38 4.67 -16.22
CA LEU A 96 -1.37 3.34 -15.62
C LEU A 96 -2.69 2.60 -15.88
N PHE A 97 -3.83 3.26 -15.70
CA PHE A 97 -5.15 2.69 -15.98
C PHE A 97 -5.33 2.30 -17.45
N LYS A 98 -4.94 3.17 -18.37
CA LYS A 98 -4.98 2.90 -19.82
C LYS A 98 -4.10 1.71 -20.21
N ARG A 99 -2.89 1.62 -19.64
CA ARG A 99 -1.99 0.48 -19.84
C ARG A 99 -2.58 -0.82 -19.29
N ALA A 100 -3.15 -0.79 -18.09
CA ALA A 100 -3.77 -1.95 -17.46
C ALA A 100 -4.95 -2.47 -18.29
N GLY A 101 -5.79 -1.56 -18.82
CA GLY A 101 -6.90 -1.93 -19.69
C GLY A 101 -6.44 -2.60 -21.00
N ARG A 102 -5.41 -2.06 -21.65
CA ARG A 102 -4.83 -2.68 -22.86
C ARG A 102 -4.23 -4.06 -22.56
N LEU A 103 -3.49 -4.18 -21.46
CA LEU A 103 -2.89 -5.45 -21.05
C LEU A 103 -3.95 -6.50 -20.73
N ALA A 104 -5.06 -6.12 -20.11
CA ALA A 104 -6.16 -7.04 -19.83
C ALA A 104 -6.72 -7.65 -21.11
N VAL A 105 -6.94 -6.83 -22.16
CA VAL A 105 -7.39 -7.31 -23.48
C VAL A 105 -6.35 -8.22 -24.11
N GLU A 106 -5.06 -7.82 -24.09
CA GLU A 106 -3.97 -8.63 -24.62
C GLU A 106 -3.88 -10.00 -23.94
N LEU A 107 -3.98 -10.05 -22.60
CA LEU A 107 -3.95 -11.31 -21.85
C LEU A 107 -5.13 -12.22 -22.21
N CYS A 108 -6.33 -11.65 -22.39
CA CYS A 108 -7.49 -12.40 -22.86
C CYS A 108 -7.27 -12.99 -24.27
N GLN A 109 -6.75 -12.19 -25.19
CA GLN A 109 -6.44 -12.65 -26.56
C GLN A 109 -5.39 -13.76 -26.54
N ARG A 110 -4.34 -13.62 -25.76
CA ARG A 110 -3.31 -14.65 -25.61
C ARG A 110 -3.90 -15.95 -25.10
N TYR A 111 -4.74 -15.88 -24.08
CA TYR A 111 -5.35 -17.07 -23.50
C TYR A 111 -6.39 -17.73 -24.41
N TYR A 112 -7.34 -16.95 -24.94
CA TYR A 112 -8.49 -17.51 -25.68
C TYR A 112 -8.26 -17.70 -27.18
N GLU A 113 -7.46 -16.83 -27.81
CA GLU A 113 -7.24 -16.88 -29.26
C GLU A 113 -5.94 -17.59 -29.64
N LYS A 114 -4.88 -17.49 -28.79
CA LYS A 114 -3.58 -18.09 -29.04
C LYS A 114 -3.31 -19.35 -28.21
N GLU A 115 -4.27 -19.75 -27.39
CA GLU A 115 -4.18 -20.94 -26.52
C GLU A 115 -2.96 -20.94 -25.57
N GLU A 116 -2.48 -19.75 -25.17
CA GLU A 116 -1.40 -19.60 -24.22
C GLU A 116 -1.92 -19.83 -22.79
N LEU A 117 -1.87 -21.05 -22.28
CA LEU A 117 -2.44 -21.41 -20.98
C LEU A 117 -1.69 -20.77 -19.79
N ASN A 118 -0.42 -20.40 -19.97
CA ASN A 118 0.41 -19.85 -18.90
C ASN A 118 0.55 -18.32 -19.00
N VAL A 119 -0.57 -17.63 -18.96
CA VAL A 119 -0.65 -16.17 -18.86
C VAL A 119 -1.10 -15.75 -17.47
N LEU A 120 -0.87 -14.47 -17.07
CA LEU A 120 -1.38 -13.95 -15.82
C LEU A 120 -2.93 -14.05 -15.76
N PRO A 121 -3.51 -14.42 -14.61
CA PRO A 121 -2.86 -14.68 -13.32
C PRO A 121 -2.28 -16.10 -13.14
N ARG A 122 -2.48 -17.02 -14.08
CA ARG A 122 -2.03 -18.41 -13.97
C ARG A 122 -0.52 -18.59 -13.96
N ALA A 123 0.22 -17.61 -14.48
CA ALA A 123 1.69 -17.64 -14.51
C ALA A 123 2.36 -17.35 -13.15
N ILE A 124 1.57 -17.09 -12.11
CA ILE A 124 2.12 -16.79 -10.78
C ILE A 124 2.58 -18.09 -10.13
N GLY A 125 3.82 -18.09 -9.65
CA GLY A 125 4.38 -19.23 -8.90
C GLY A 125 4.83 -18.83 -7.50
N LYS A 126 5.25 -19.80 -6.70
CA LYS A 126 5.69 -19.62 -5.29
C LYS A 126 6.71 -18.48 -5.11
N LYS A 127 7.60 -18.28 -6.07
CA LYS A 127 8.59 -17.17 -6.06
C LYS A 127 7.95 -15.78 -5.99
N ALA A 128 6.82 -15.57 -6.63
CA ALA A 128 6.12 -14.29 -6.58
C ALA A 128 5.59 -14.00 -5.16
N PHE A 129 5.11 -15.02 -4.46
CA PHE A 129 4.69 -14.91 -3.06
C PHE A 129 5.88 -14.65 -2.12
N GLU A 130 7.01 -15.31 -2.34
CA GLU A 130 8.25 -15.02 -1.59
C GLU A 130 8.70 -13.57 -1.81
N ASN A 131 8.66 -13.05 -3.04
CA ASN A 131 8.98 -11.66 -3.33
C ASN A 131 8.01 -10.68 -2.65
N ALA A 132 6.71 -10.97 -2.69
CA ALA A 132 5.70 -10.11 -2.05
C ALA A 132 5.89 -10.06 -0.53
N ILE A 133 6.10 -11.19 0.12
CA ILE A 133 6.36 -11.24 1.57
C ILE A 133 7.70 -10.61 1.92
N ALA A 134 8.74 -10.77 1.10
CA ALA A 134 10.01 -10.07 1.32
C ALA A 134 9.83 -8.55 1.29
N LEU A 135 9.05 -8.03 0.33
CA LEU A 135 8.71 -6.62 0.27
C LEU A 135 7.90 -6.18 1.50
N ASP A 136 6.89 -6.97 1.90
CA ASP A 136 6.02 -6.66 3.04
C ASP A 136 6.80 -6.53 4.34
N ILE A 137 7.69 -7.48 4.62
CA ILE A 137 8.57 -7.47 5.79
C ILE A 137 9.53 -6.28 5.73
N ALA A 138 10.18 -6.05 4.58
CA ALA A 138 11.16 -4.99 4.43
C ALA A 138 10.56 -3.59 4.61
N MET A 139 9.33 -3.37 4.14
CA MET A 139 8.64 -2.08 4.28
C MET A 139 7.86 -1.93 5.59
N GLY A 140 7.67 -3.00 6.37
CA GLY A 140 6.84 -2.98 7.58
C GLY A 140 5.36 -2.82 7.26
N GLY A 141 4.84 -3.67 6.37
CA GLY A 141 3.45 -3.63 5.91
C GLY A 141 2.44 -4.07 6.97
N SER A 142 1.18 -4.01 6.61
CA SER A 142 0.06 -4.34 7.49
C SER A 142 0.00 -5.83 7.82
N THR A 143 -0.33 -6.18 9.05
CA THR A 143 -0.60 -7.59 9.45
C THR A 143 -1.71 -8.23 8.62
N ASN A 144 -2.66 -7.45 8.11
CA ASN A 144 -3.74 -7.95 7.26
C ASN A 144 -3.25 -8.49 5.91
N THR A 145 -2.08 -8.07 5.44
CA THR A 145 -1.50 -8.59 4.19
C THR A 145 -1.20 -10.07 4.26
N ILE A 146 -0.85 -10.59 5.44
CA ILE A 146 -0.65 -12.02 5.67
C ILE A 146 -1.91 -12.80 5.32
N LEU A 147 -3.09 -12.33 5.77
CA LEU A 147 -4.37 -12.97 5.45
C LEU A 147 -4.67 -12.93 3.95
N HIS A 148 -4.43 -11.78 3.32
CA HIS A 148 -4.68 -11.61 1.88
C HIS A 148 -3.73 -12.44 1.03
N ILE A 149 -2.44 -12.50 1.35
CA ILE A 149 -1.46 -13.29 0.61
C ILE A 149 -1.80 -14.79 0.70
N LEU A 150 -2.17 -15.28 1.88
CA LEU A 150 -2.57 -16.67 2.04
C LEU A 150 -3.85 -16.99 1.26
N ALA A 151 -4.83 -16.07 1.25
CA ALA A 151 -6.05 -16.24 0.45
C ALA A 151 -5.75 -16.25 -1.04
N ILE A 152 -4.87 -15.37 -1.54
CA ILE A 152 -4.44 -15.35 -2.95
C ILE A 152 -3.70 -16.64 -3.29
N ALA A 153 -2.84 -17.15 -2.41
CA ALA A 153 -2.13 -18.40 -2.63
C ALA A 153 -3.09 -19.60 -2.72
N GLN A 154 -4.11 -19.63 -1.85
CA GLN A 154 -5.15 -20.65 -1.86
C GLN A 154 -5.93 -20.63 -3.19
N GLU A 155 -6.39 -19.46 -3.64
CA GLU A 155 -7.12 -19.31 -4.90
C GLU A 155 -6.25 -19.63 -6.13
N ALA A 156 -4.94 -19.37 -6.05
CA ALA A 156 -3.98 -19.69 -7.10
C ALA A 156 -3.49 -21.15 -7.07
N GLU A 157 -3.94 -21.94 -6.11
CA GLU A 157 -3.49 -23.34 -5.88
C GLU A 157 -1.97 -23.44 -5.68
N ILE A 158 -1.37 -22.42 -5.05
CA ILE A 158 0.06 -22.36 -4.73
C ILE A 158 0.28 -22.82 -3.29
N ASP A 159 1.17 -23.80 -3.12
CA ASP A 159 1.61 -24.27 -1.81
C ASP A 159 2.51 -23.22 -1.14
N PHE A 160 1.85 -22.22 -0.53
CA PHE A 160 2.46 -21.15 0.24
C PHE A 160 1.72 -20.98 1.57
N THR A 161 2.45 -21.11 2.68
CA THR A 161 1.87 -21.28 4.01
C THR A 161 2.46 -20.31 5.01
N LEU A 162 1.91 -20.29 6.24
CA LEU A 162 2.48 -19.53 7.36
C LEU A 162 3.94 -19.94 7.67
N ALA A 163 4.32 -21.19 7.42
CA ALA A 163 5.70 -21.63 7.60
C ALA A 163 6.67 -20.96 6.60
N ASP A 164 6.21 -20.68 5.37
CA ASP A 164 7.00 -19.91 4.41
C ASP A 164 7.16 -18.46 4.86
N ILE A 165 6.10 -17.85 5.41
CA ILE A 165 6.14 -16.49 5.95
C ILE A 165 7.10 -16.40 7.14
N ASP A 166 7.01 -17.33 8.10
CA ASP A 166 7.92 -17.41 9.25
C ASP A 166 9.38 -17.58 8.79
N ARG A 167 9.63 -18.41 7.80
CA ARG A 167 10.96 -18.57 7.19
C ARG A 167 11.46 -17.26 6.60
N MET A 168 10.62 -16.55 5.82
CA MET A 168 10.98 -15.28 5.20
C MET A 168 11.23 -14.19 6.24
N SER A 169 10.45 -14.14 7.33
CA SER A 169 10.62 -13.15 8.40
C SER A 169 11.98 -13.23 9.12
N LYS A 170 12.61 -14.40 9.09
CA LYS A 170 13.95 -14.60 9.65
C LYS A 170 15.09 -14.23 8.69
N LEU A 171 14.78 -14.11 7.40
CA LEU A 171 15.77 -13.81 6.35
C LEU A 171 15.77 -12.35 5.92
N VAL A 172 14.62 -11.70 5.94
CA VAL A 172 14.45 -10.35 5.42
C VAL A 172 14.46 -9.33 6.56
N PRO A 173 15.40 -8.37 6.56
CA PRO A 173 15.41 -7.32 7.55
C PRO A 173 14.31 -6.28 7.28
N GLN A 174 13.74 -5.71 8.34
CA GLN A 174 12.89 -4.53 8.21
C GLN A 174 13.77 -3.32 7.89
N LEU A 175 13.46 -2.62 6.79
CA LEU A 175 14.24 -1.48 6.29
C LEU A 175 13.55 -0.13 6.52
N CYS A 176 12.22 -0.11 6.55
CA CYS A 176 11.45 1.13 6.64
C CYS A 176 10.74 1.23 7.99
N LYS A 177 10.78 2.43 8.59
CA LYS A 177 9.86 2.82 9.65
C LYS A 177 8.77 3.67 9.03
N VAL A 178 7.60 3.08 8.80
CA VAL A 178 6.45 3.76 8.23
C VAL A 178 5.31 3.76 9.25
N ALA A 179 4.42 4.75 9.18
CA ALA A 179 3.24 4.77 10.01
C ALA A 179 2.41 3.49 9.78
N PRO A 180 1.91 2.84 10.85
CA PRO A 180 1.86 3.26 12.25
C PRO A 180 3.10 2.90 13.11
N ASN A 181 4.16 2.39 12.55
CA ASN A 181 5.36 1.94 13.27
C ASN A 181 6.37 3.09 13.44
N THR A 182 6.02 4.15 14.11
CA THR A 182 6.92 5.28 14.40
C THR A 182 7.54 5.19 15.77
#